data_e6a845fee071167f5a95c449f2c2c075
#
_entry.id   e6a845fee071167f5a95c449f2c2c075
#
_cell.length_a   1.000
_cell.length_b   1.000
_cell.length_c   1.000
_cell.angle_alpha   90.00
_cell.angle_beta   90.00
_cell.angle_gamma   90.00
#
_symmetry.space_group_name_H-M   'P 1'
#
loop_
_entity.id
_entity.type
_entity.pdbx_description
1 polymer ?
#
loop_
_entity_poly.entity_id
_entity_poly.type
_entity_poly.pdbx_seq_one_letter_code
_entity_poly.pdbx_strand_id
1 'polypeptide(L)'
;MSDSNFDSLSIASDGCLYYTLCSHNIDTHARVYRFDPAAGEGPVLLGDLGEIVGEAGTRSIPQGKSHSQYYEHGGTLYFATHYGYYKPSSNKEEPAETPPGYLPYPGGHFCAFDMHTGQFRELAKAPPGEGILTMILDGPRGRLYGLTWPKGHFIHYDLADRRLTDLGPVSRGGEVGDGEEYFCLCRSLGVDPRDGSVYFTNADGEIKRYDYASNAVAPAGATLQRDIFGQWDVHRPGHQGYNWRKVLWHARTQRFVAVHPKSGFLFWFDPRTLEVEIVERITADELRKSGRFEPFRYGYLGLAFGPDQETLYYLTATYDRRAEDGRTVPEVLHLVTYSLRTGALADHGVLRLEDGRYPTMTHCIAVHPKGRVYTVPWIEKLGARDGPEQQVDLISIEDPLWNGGAAGEGETG
;
A
#
# COMPACT_ATOMS: atom_id res chain seq x y z
N MET A 1 -10.25 -9.48 16.48
CA MET A 1 -9.64 -8.18 16.85
C MET A 1 -8.80 -7.74 15.67
N SER A 2 -8.87 -6.48 15.28
CA SER A 2 -8.04 -5.94 14.17
C SER A 2 -6.60 -5.79 14.63
N ASP A 3 -5.64 -6.10 13.75
CA ASP A 3 -4.22 -6.20 14.11
C ASP A 3 -3.27 -5.50 13.14
N SER A 4 -3.78 -4.96 12.02
CA SER A 4 -2.93 -4.37 10.97
C SER A 4 -3.68 -3.48 9.98
N ASN A 5 -2.91 -2.76 9.17
CA ASN A 5 -3.35 -2.08 7.95
C ASN A 5 -2.30 -2.28 6.86
N PHE A 6 -2.71 -2.47 5.59
CA PHE A 6 -1.83 -2.72 4.46
C PHE A 6 -2.18 -1.81 3.29
N ASP A 7 -1.63 -0.60 3.25
CA ASP A 7 -1.85 0.45 2.22
C ASP A 7 -3.32 0.95 2.10
N SER A 8 -4.23 0.44 2.92
CA SER A 8 -5.66 0.73 2.84
C SER A 8 -6.02 1.98 3.64
N LEU A 9 -5.58 3.14 3.16
CA LEU A 9 -5.90 4.45 3.70
C LEU A 9 -5.90 5.47 2.56
N SER A 10 -6.99 6.25 2.43
CA SER A 10 -7.09 7.34 1.45
C SER A 10 -7.92 8.49 1.99
N ILE A 11 -7.67 9.69 1.48
CA ILE A 11 -8.53 10.86 1.68
C ILE A 11 -9.41 10.97 0.43
N ALA A 12 -10.72 11.10 0.64
CA ALA A 12 -11.67 11.29 -0.45
C ALA A 12 -12.00 12.78 -0.66
N SER A 13 -12.73 13.07 -1.74
CA SER A 13 -13.12 14.43 -2.11
C SER A 13 -14.00 15.14 -1.07
N ASP A 14 -14.66 14.38 -0.20
CA ASP A 14 -15.42 14.89 0.95
C ASP A 14 -14.53 15.35 2.12
N GLY A 15 -13.21 15.20 2.00
CA GLY A 15 -12.24 15.53 3.02
C GLY A 15 -12.12 14.49 4.14
N CYS A 16 -12.82 13.37 4.05
CA CYS A 16 -12.75 12.30 5.02
C CYS A 16 -11.69 11.26 4.67
N LEU A 17 -11.20 10.58 5.68
CA LEU A 17 -10.33 9.43 5.52
C LEU A 17 -11.18 8.15 5.50
N TYR A 18 -10.85 7.29 4.55
CA TYR A 18 -11.39 5.93 4.45
C TYR A 18 -10.26 4.94 4.61
N TYR A 19 -10.42 3.97 5.50
CA TYR A 19 -9.37 2.99 5.76
C TYR A 19 -9.92 1.65 6.23
N THR A 20 -9.11 0.60 6.10
CA THR A 20 -9.47 -0.74 6.55
C THR A 20 -8.56 -1.17 7.69
N LEU A 21 -9.14 -1.65 8.77
CA LEU A 21 -8.42 -2.41 9.80
C LEU A 21 -8.53 -3.90 9.47
N CYS A 22 -7.38 -4.52 9.28
CA CYS A 22 -7.22 -5.91 8.88
C CYS A 22 -7.18 -6.86 10.08
N SER A 23 -7.37 -8.17 9.80
CA SER A 23 -7.28 -9.22 10.79
C SER A 23 -6.62 -10.47 10.19
N HIS A 24 -5.75 -11.11 10.98
CA HIS A 24 -5.17 -12.42 10.65
C HIS A 24 -5.91 -13.59 11.34
N ASN A 25 -7.00 -13.30 12.02
CA ASN A 25 -7.80 -14.30 12.71
C ASN A 25 -8.77 -14.98 11.73
N ILE A 26 -8.88 -16.33 11.83
CA ILE A 26 -9.73 -17.15 10.95
C ILE A 26 -11.24 -16.83 11.04
N ASP A 27 -11.68 -16.28 12.16
CA ASP A 27 -13.10 -15.98 12.42
C ASP A 27 -13.43 -14.48 12.25
N THR A 28 -12.50 -13.69 11.69
CA THR A 28 -12.67 -12.23 11.65
C THR A 28 -12.34 -11.67 10.28
N HIS A 29 -13.33 -11.09 9.62
CA HIS A 29 -13.11 -10.28 8.42
C HIS A 29 -12.52 -8.91 8.79
N ALA A 30 -11.90 -8.25 7.82
CA ALA A 30 -11.45 -6.86 7.96
C ALA A 30 -12.65 -5.90 7.95
N ARG A 31 -12.44 -4.70 8.52
CA ARG A 31 -13.48 -3.70 8.72
C ARG A 31 -13.12 -2.37 8.11
N VAL A 32 -14.07 -1.76 7.44
CA VAL A 32 -13.96 -0.45 6.79
C VAL A 32 -14.43 0.65 7.72
N TYR A 33 -13.62 1.70 7.83
CA TYR A 33 -13.89 2.87 8.67
C TYR A 33 -13.85 4.16 7.86
N ARG A 34 -14.62 5.14 8.30
CA ARG A 34 -14.56 6.55 7.88
C ARG A 34 -14.17 7.41 9.08
N PHE A 35 -13.26 8.35 8.87
CA PHE A 35 -12.91 9.37 9.85
C PHE A 35 -13.04 10.75 9.22
N ASP A 36 -13.79 11.63 9.87
CA ASP A 36 -13.95 13.02 9.47
C ASP A 36 -13.09 13.91 10.37
N PRO A 37 -11.97 14.44 9.89
CA PRO A 37 -11.10 15.30 10.70
C PRO A 37 -11.76 16.60 11.19
N ALA A 38 -12.86 17.03 10.54
CA ALA A 38 -13.56 18.25 10.88
C ALA A 38 -14.67 18.06 11.93
N ALA A 39 -15.15 16.83 12.09
CA ALA A 39 -16.27 16.55 13.02
C ALA A 39 -15.86 16.53 14.49
N GLY A 40 -14.57 16.33 14.81
CA GLY A 40 -14.09 16.21 16.19
C GLY A 40 -14.53 14.90 16.88
N GLU A 41 -15.05 13.96 16.14
CA GLU A 41 -15.53 12.66 16.60
C GLU A 41 -14.54 11.55 16.20
N GLY A 42 -14.64 10.38 16.83
CA GLY A 42 -13.84 9.21 16.47
C GLY A 42 -14.25 8.59 15.14
N PRO A 43 -13.46 7.60 14.66
CA PRO A 43 -13.79 6.89 13.43
C PRO A 43 -15.12 6.14 13.51
N VAL A 44 -15.87 6.15 12.42
CA VAL A 44 -17.15 5.45 12.27
C VAL A 44 -16.93 4.15 11.49
N LEU A 45 -17.38 3.03 12.03
CA LEU A 45 -17.42 1.75 11.31
C LEU A 45 -18.47 1.83 10.20
N LEU A 46 -18.06 1.58 8.96
CA LEU A 46 -18.94 1.56 7.80
C LEU A 46 -19.42 0.15 7.46
N GLY A 47 -18.58 -0.88 7.62
CA GLY A 47 -18.96 -2.25 7.32
C GLY A 47 -17.86 -3.26 7.59
N ASP A 48 -18.27 -4.53 7.59
CA ASP A 48 -17.41 -5.72 7.66
C ASP A 48 -17.26 -6.30 6.26
N LEU A 49 -16.03 -6.68 5.84
CA LEU A 49 -15.80 -7.15 4.48
C LEU A 49 -16.59 -8.43 4.15
N GLY A 50 -16.78 -9.33 5.12
CA GLY A 50 -17.59 -10.53 4.92
C GLY A 50 -19.05 -10.22 4.65
N GLU A 51 -19.62 -9.23 5.32
CA GLU A 51 -20.99 -8.75 5.07
C GLU A 51 -21.09 -8.08 3.70
N ILE A 52 -20.12 -7.22 3.36
CA ILE A 52 -20.08 -6.47 2.09
C ILE A 52 -20.09 -7.41 0.88
N VAL A 53 -19.38 -8.55 0.95
CA VAL A 53 -19.28 -9.51 -0.16
C VAL A 53 -20.19 -10.73 -0.01
N GLY A 54 -21.10 -10.73 0.97
CA GLY A 54 -22.08 -11.80 1.18
C GLY A 54 -21.50 -13.12 1.69
N GLU A 55 -20.32 -13.07 2.35
CA GLU A 55 -19.63 -14.24 2.90
C GLU A 55 -19.77 -14.39 4.43
N ALA A 56 -20.44 -13.46 5.09
CA ALA A 56 -20.70 -13.53 6.52
C ALA A 56 -21.42 -14.83 6.89
N GLY A 57 -20.90 -15.56 7.90
CA GLY A 57 -21.46 -16.81 8.37
C GLY A 57 -21.19 -18.05 7.51
N THR A 58 -20.44 -17.94 6.40
CA THR A 58 -20.11 -19.08 5.53
C THR A 58 -19.05 -20.02 6.13
N ARG A 59 -18.32 -19.57 7.16
CA ARG A 59 -17.15 -20.26 7.70
C ARG A 59 -16.08 -20.56 6.64
N SER A 60 -15.99 -19.76 5.61
CA SER A 60 -14.84 -19.76 4.71
C SER A 60 -13.66 -19.03 5.37
N ILE A 61 -12.44 -19.29 4.87
CA ILE A 61 -11.30 -18.43 5.21
C ILE A 61 -11.69 -16.99 4.89
N PRO A 62 -11.52 -16.03 5.86
CA PRO A 62 -12.16 -14.73 5.77
C PRO A 62 -11.48 -13.76 4.80
N GLN A 63 -12.23 -12.74 4.37
CA GLN A 63 -11.72 -11.53 3.76
C GLN A 63 -11.01 -10.68 4.83
N GLY A 64 -9.83 -11.13 5.25
CA GLY A 64 -9.14 -10.59 6.42
C GLY A 64 -8.37 -9.29 6.16
N LYS A 65 -8.21 -8.90 4.89
CA LYS A 65 -7.45 -7.69 4.51
C LYS A 65 -8.11 -6.92 3.38
N SER A 66 -7.83 -5.60 3.33
CA SER A 66 -7.72 -4.82 2.11
C SER A 66 -6.26 -4.40 1.98
N HIS A 67 -5.63 -4.69 0.85
CA HIS A 67 -4.21 -4.44 0.61
C HIS A 67 -3.99 -3.36 -0.45
N SER A 68 -5.02 -2.55 -0.71
CA SER A 68 -5.05 -1.48 -1.69
C SER A 68 -5.61 -0.20 -1.10
N GLN A 69 -5.21 0.93 -1.66
CA GLN A 69 -5.84 2.22 -1.39
C GLN A 69 -7.29 2.22 -1.86
N TYR A 70 -8.07 3.21 -1.37
CA TYR A 70 -9.37 3.56 -1.91
C TYR A 70 -9.19 4.54 -3.07
N TYR A 71 -9.70 4.18 -4.25
CA TYR A 71 -9.63 5.01 -5.44
C TYR A 71 -10.99 5.62 -5.72
N GLU A 72 -11.06 6.95 -5.75
CA GLU A 72 -12.31 7.66 -6.00
C GLU A 72 -12.52 7.94 -7.48
N HIS A 73 -13.74 7.68 -7.95
CA HIS A 73 -14.21 8.12 -9.26
C HIS A 73 -15.73 8.29 -9.24
N GLY A 74 -16.20 9.49 -9.63
CA GLY A 74 -17.63 9.79 -9.72
C GLY A 74 -18.40 9.63 -8.41
N GLY A 75 -17.81 10.02 -7.26
CA GLY A 75 -18.43 9.90 -5.93
C GLY A 75 -18.48 8.47 -5.39
N THR A 76 -17.76 7.56 -6.02
CA THR A 76 -17.64 6.16 -5.59
C THR A 76 -16.18 5.83 -5.26
N LEU A 77 -15.95 5.18 -4.12
CA LEU A 77 -14.67 4.63 -3.72
C LEU A 77 -14.57 3.17 -4.15
N TYR A 78 -13.48 2.83 -4.82
CA TYR A 78 -13.16 1.48 -5.26
C TYR A 78 -12.01 0.92 -4.45
N PHE A 79 -12.13 -0.32 -4.01
CA PHE A 79 -11.13 -1.03 -3.20
C PHE A 79 -11.19 -2.53 -3.46
N ALA A 80 -10.26 -3.29 -2.90
CA ALA A 80 -10.23 -4.73 -3.07
C ALA A 80 -10.04 -5.46 -1.74
N THR A 81 -10.48 -6.72 -1.69
CA THR A 81 -10.30 -7.60 -0.54
C THR A 81 -9.19 -8.61 -0.77
N HIS A 82 -8.60 -9.06 0.34
CA HIS A 82 -7.46 -9.94 0.30
C HIS A 82 -7.49 -10.95 1.45
N TYR A 83 -6.76 -12.02 1.27
CA TYR A 83 -6.53 -13.10 2.22
C TYR A 83 -5.89 -12.58 3.51
N GLY A 84 -6.36 -13.01 4.67
CA GLY A 84 -5.84 -12.60 5.98
C GLY A 84 -5.28 -13.72 6.84
N TYR A 85 -5.60 -14.97 6.56
CA TYR A 85 -5.25 -16.11 7.40
C TYR A 85 -4.06 -16.89 6.84
N TYR A 86 -2.88 -16.71 7.43
CA TYR A 86 -1.62 -17.32 6.99
C TYR A 86 -1.21 -18.48 7.87
N LYS A 87 -0.29 -19.30 7.35
CA LYS A 87 0.35 -20.37 8.09
C LYS A 87 1.22 -19.79 9.22
N PRO A 88 0.91 -20.05 10.51
CA PRO A 88 1.52 -19.33 11.63
C PRO A 88 3.03 -19.54 11.79
N SER A 89 3.54 -20.68 11.34
CA SER A 89 4.96 -21.08 11.49
C SER A 89 5.84 -20.70 10.30
N SER A 90 5.24 -20.06 9.27
CA SER A 90 5.95 -19.71 8.06
C SER A 90 6.75 -18.42 8.22
N ASN A 91 8.01 -18.43 7.79
CA ASN A 91 8.83 -17.23 7.63
C ASN A 91 8.45 -16.42 6.36
N LYS A 92 7.50 -16.90 5.59
CA LYS A 92 6.89 -16.29 4.40
C LYS A 92 5.37 -16.23 4.61
N GLU A 93 4.70 -15.33 3.93
CA GLU A 93 3.24 -15.34 3.88
C GLU A 93 2.80 -16.49 2.97
N GLU A 94 2.31 -17.56 3.55
CA GLU A 94 1.76 -18.71 2.85
C GLU A 94 0.29 -18.90 3.21
N PRO A 95 -0.56 -19.34 2.26
CA PRO A 95 -1.89 -19.77 2.60
C PRO A 95 -1.84 -20.86 3.66
N ALA A 96 -2.60 -20.69 4.74
CA ALA A 96 -2.78 -21.76 5.70
C ALA A 96 -3.59 -22.90 5.09
N GLU A 97 -3.33 -24.12 5.55
CA GLU A 97 -4.27 -25.22 5.29
C GLU A 97 -5.65 -24.87 5.86
N THR A 98 -6.69 -25.21 5.11
CA THR A 98 -8.05 -24.98 5.56
C THR A 98 -8.36 -25.81 6.80
N PRO A 99 -8.61 -25.21 7.97
CA PRO A 99 -8.90 -25.97 9.18
C PRO A 99 -10.17 -26.79 9.05
N PRO A 100 -10.30 -27.90 9.82
CA PRO A 100 -11.52 -28.70 9.86
C PRO A 100 -12.77 -27.86 10.18
N GLY A 101 -13.79 -28.00 9.38
CA GLY A 101 -15.06 -27.26 9.53
C GLY A 101 -15.07 -25.86 8.90
N TYR A 102 -14.01 -25.47 8.21
CA TYR A 102 -13.96 -24.28 7.37
C TYR A 102 -13.96 -24.65 5.90
N LEU A 103 -14.36 -23.68 5.06
CA LEU A 103 -14.22 -23.74 3.61
C LEU A 103 -12.95 -23.02 3.18
N PRO A 104 -12.31 -23.40 2.06
CA PRO A 104 -11.18 -22.70 1.47
C PRO A 104 -11.52 -21.23 1.20
N TYR A 105 -10.45 -20.43 1.02
CA TYR A 105 -10.60 -19.03 0.63
C TYR A 105 -11.31 -18.90 -0.73
N PRO A 106 -12.44 -18.18 -0.80
CA PRO A 106 -13.27 -18.16 -2.00
C PRO A 106 -12.72 -17.32 -3.14
N GLY A 107 -11.78 -16.41 -2.84
CA GLY A 107 -11.24 -15.41 -3.73
C GLY A 107 -11.45 -14.00 -3.18
N GLY A 108 -10.58 -13.06 -3.54
CA GLY A 108 -10.72 -11.64 -3.22
C GLY A 108 -11.73 -10.95 -4.14
N HIS A 109 -12.24 -9.81 -3.73
CA HIS A 109 -13.29 -9.10 -4.45
C HIS A 109 -12.84 -7.69 -4.81
N PHE A 110 -13.21 -7.22 -5.99
CA PHE A 110 -13.33 -5.80 -6.26
C PHE A 110 -14.66 -5.30 -5.66
N CYS A 111 -14.58 -4.20 -4.91
CA CYS A 111 -15.70 -3.62 -4.21
C CYS A 111 -15.83 -2.12 -4.54
N ALA A 112 -17.03 -1.60 -4.36
CA ALA A 112 -17.36 -0.19 -4.50
C ALA A 112 -18.15 0.28 -3.28
N PHE A 113 -17.90 1.53 -2.85
CA PHE A 113 -18.66 2.24 -1.85
C PHE A 113 -19.15 3.57 -2.43
N ASP A 114 -20.45 3.73 -2.52
CA ASP A 114 -21.08 4.97 -2.96
C ASP A 114 -21.10 5.96 -1.78
N MET A 115 -20.34 7.04 -1.87
CA MET A 115 -20.19 8.02 -0.79
C MET A 115 -21.48 8.84 -0.54
N HIS A 116 -22.36 8.94 -1.55
CA HIS A 116 -23.60 9.68 -1.42
C HIS A 116 -24.67 8.87 -0.70
N THR A 117 -24.80 7.60 -1.05
CA THR A 117 -25.83 6.70 -0.47
C THR A 117 -25.35 5.90 0.74
N GLY A 118 -24.04 5.82 0.96
CA GLY A 118 -23.43 4.97 1.99
C GLY A 118 -23.53 3.46 1.69
N GLN A 119 -23.78 3.08 0.43
CA GLN A 119 -24.01 1.69 0.05
C GLN A 119 -22.75 1.02 -0.49
N PHE A 120 -22.45 -0.18 0.02
CA PHE A 120 -21.44 -1.05 -0.56
C PHE A 120 -22.00 -1.92 -1.68
N ARG A 121 -21.16 -2.26 -2.64
CA ARG A 121 -21.44 -3.25 -3.70
C ARG A 121 -20.20 -4.11 -3.95
N GLU A 122 -20.39 -5.41 -4.02
CA GLU A 122 -19.46 -6.30 -4.68
C GLU A 122 -19.54 -6.08 -6.19
N LEU A 123 -18.40 -6.03 -6.86
CA LEU A 123 -18.31 -5.84 -8.31
C LEU A 123 -17.94 -7.14 -9.03
N ALA A 124 -16.90 -7.82 -8.55
CA ALA A 124 -16.42 -9.06 -9.13
C ALA A 124 -15.51 -9.81 -8.14
N LYS A 125 -15.45 -11.13 -8.28
CA LYS A 125 -14.60 -12.01 -7.48
C LYS A 125 -13.43 -12.54 -8.32
N ALA A 126 -12.23 -12.47 -7.76
CA ALA A 126 -11.02 -13.09 -8.31
C ALA A 126 -11.13 -14.63 -8.36
N PRO A 127 -10.26 -15.33 -9.09
CA PRO A 127 -10.25 -16.79 -9.09
C PRO A 127 -10.19 -17.38 -7.69
N PRO A 128 -10.77 -18.56 -7.47
CA PRO A 128 -10.75 -19.23 -6.16
C PRO A 128 -9.35 -19.40 -5.62
N GLY A 129 -9.15 -19.08 -4.34
CA GLY A 129 -7.86 -19.12 -3.65
C GLY A 129 -6.99 -17.89 -3.87
N GLU A 130 -7.34 -17.00 -4.80
CA GLU A 130 -6.57 -15.80 -5.14
C GLU A 130 -7.14 -14.55 -4.43
N GLY A 131 -6.40 -13.94 -3.49
CA GLY A 131 -6.72 -12.63 -2.93
C GLY A 131 -6.22 -11.50 -3.84
N ILE A 132 -6.87 -10.34 -3.86
CA ILE A 132 -6.37 -9.21 -4.64
C ILE A 132 -5.31 -8.47 -3.80
N LEU A 133 -4.03 -8.67 -4.17
CA LEU A 133 -2.87 -8.18 -3.42
C LEU A 133 -2.67 -6.67 -3.58
N THR A 134 -2.94 -6.14 -4.76
CA THR A 134 -2.89 -4.71 -5.06
C THR A 134 -3.83 -4.40 -6.21
N MET A 135 -4.36 -3.20 -6.23
CA MET A 135 -5.20 -2.73 -7.33
C MET A 135 -4.90 -1.26 -7.65
N ILE A 136 -5.36 -0.84 -8.82
CA ILE A 136 -5.41 0.57 -9.23
C ILE A 136 -6.63 0.81 -10.13
N LEU A 137 -7.12 2.05 -10.13
CA LEU A 137 -8.22 2.50 -10.98
C LEU A 137 -7.70 3.38 -12.13
N ASP A 138 -8.10 3.06 -13.35
CA ASP A 138 -8.10 3.98 -14.49
C ASP A 138 -9.50 4.61 -14.60
N GLY A 139 -9.70 5.72 -13.89
CA GLY A 139 -11.00 6.41 -13.85
C GLY A 139 -11.49 6.83 -15.23
N PRO A 140 -10.67 7.51 -16.07
CA PRO A 140 -11.08 7.90 -17.44
C PRO A 140 -11.57 6.75 -18.32
N ARG A 141 -11.02 5.54 -18.16
CA ARG A 141 -11.42 4.35 -18.92
C ARG A 141 -12.41 3.45 -18.18
N GLY A 142 -12.75 3.79 -16.93
CA GLY A 142 -13.66 3.00 -16.10
C GLY A 142 -13.17 1.57 -15.88
N ARG A 143 -11.87 1.39 -15.56
CA ARG A 143 -11.31 0.06 -15.40
C ARG A 143 -10.51 -0.09 -14.13
N LEU A 144 -10.77 -1.16 -13.37
CA LEU A 144 -9.98 -1.60 -12.23
C LEU A 144 -8.97 -2.63 -12.70
N TYR A 145 -7.74 -2.53 -12.22
CA TYR A 145 -6.70 -3.52 -12.44
C TYR A 145 -6.23 -4.08 -11.12
N GLY A 146 -5.87 -5.36 -11.08
CA GLY A 146 -5.34 -6.02 -9.89
C GLY A 146 -4.28 -7.06 -10.19
N LEU A 147 -3.36 -7.22 -9.24
CA LEU A 147 -2.52 -8.40 -9.12
C LEU A 147 -3.04 -9.24 -7.97
N THR A 148 -3.17 -10.55 -8.18
CA THR A 148 -3.63 -11.46 -7.14
C THR A 148 -2.47 -12.09 -6.36
N TRP A 149 -2.77 -12.76 -5.28
CA TRP A 149 -1.88 -13.53 -4.46
C TRP A 149 -2.59 -14.85 -4.07
N PRO A 150 -1.91 -16.01 -4.07
CA PRO A 150 -0.46 -16.16 -4.11
C PRO A 150 0.15 -16.34 -5.51
N LYS A 151 -0.62 -16.61 -6.56
CA LYS A 151 -0.08 -16.97 -7.89
C LYS A 151 0.24 -15.79 -8.78
N GLY A 152 -0.23 -14.60 -8.46
CA GLY A 152 0.10 -13.39 -9.22
C GLY A 152 -0.62 -13.28 -10.56
N HIS A 153 -1.92 -13.59 -10.62
CA HIS A 153 -2.71 -13.31 -11.81
C HIS A 153 -2.88 -11.81 -12.01
N PHE A 154 -2.74 -11.36 -13.24
CA PHE A 154 -3.15 -10.02 -13.63
C PHE A 154 -4.62 -10.06 -14.04
N ILE A 155 -5.44 -9.34 -13.30
CA ILE A 155 -6.88 -9.26 -13.53
C ILE A 155 -7.31 -7.83 -13.80
N HIS A 156 -8.36 -7.64 -14.59
CA HIS A 156 -9.00 -6.34 -14.71
C HIS A 156 -10.52 -6.47 -14.76
N TYR A 157 -11.21 -5.44 -14.24
CA TYR A 157 -12.66 -5.35 -14.25
C TYR A 157 -13.09 -4.08 -14.97
N ASP A 158 -13.93 -4.24 -15.98
CA ASP A 158 -14.53 -3.15 -16.72
C ASP A 158 -15.83 -2.71 -16.04
N LEU A 159 -15.92 -1.45 -15.65
CA LEU A 159 -17.08 -0.91 -14.92
C LEU A 159 -18.32 -0.78 -15.79
N ALA A 160 -18.17 -0.52 -17.09
CA ALA A 160 -19.29 -0.37 -18.03
C ALA A 160 -19.88 -1.74 -18.39
N ASP A 161 -19.02 -2.68 -18.80
CA ASP A 161 -19.41 -4.01 -19.21
C ASP A 161 -19.69 -4.96 -18.03
N ARG A 162 -19.28 -4.57 -16.82
CA ARG A 162 -19.34 -5.38 -15.59
C ARG A 162 -18.67 -6.74 -15.77
N ARG A 163 -17.54 -6.76 -16.42
CA ARG A 163 -16.83 -7.99 -16.78
C ARG A 163 -15.43 -8.03 -16.18
N LEU A 164 -15.16 -9.10 -15.45
CA LEU A 164 -13.83 -9.49 -15.02
C LEU A 164 -13.13 -10.27 -16.13
N THR A 165 -11.87 -9.93 -16.39
CA THR A 165 -10.97 -10.67 -17.26
C THR A 165 -9.75 -11.07 -16.45
N ASP A 166 -9.38 -12.35 -16.51
CA ASP A 166 -8.16 -12.91 -15.93
C ASP A 166 -7.18 -13.23 -17.06
N LEU A 167 -6.01 -12.61 -17.03
CA LEU A 167 -4.93 -12.84 -18.01
C LEU A 167 -3.93 -13.89 -17.53
N GLY A 168 -4.19 -14.53 -16.38
CA GLY A 168 -3.32 -15.54 -15.79
C GLY A 168 -2.14 -14.97 -15.01
N PRO A 169 -1.26 -15.85 -14.50
CA PRO A 169 -0.09 -15.47 -13.72
C PRO A 169 0.94 -14.74 -14.58
N VAL A 170 1.46 -13.61 -14.04
CA VAL A 170 2.38 -12.71 -14.76
C VAL A 170 3.78 -12.61 -14.11
N SER A 171 3.99 -13.30 -12.99
CA SER A 171 5.24 -13.32 -12.22
C SER A 171 5.62 -14.76 -11.87
N ARG A 172 5.95 -15.57 -12.87
CA ARG A 172 6.24 -17.01 -12.73
C ARG A 172 5.12 -17.72 -11.91
N GLY A 173 5.48 -18.52 -10.88
CA GLY A 173 4.53 -19.19 -9.98
C GLY A 173 4.02 -18.31 -8.83
N GLY A 174 4.52 -17.09 -8.68
CA GLY A 174 4.18 -16.20 -7.57
C GLY A 174 4.79 -16.63 -6.23
N GLU A 175 4.11 -16.32 -5.15
CA GLU A 175 4.56 -16.60 -3.78
C GLU A 175 4.09 -17.99 -3.31
N VAL A 176 4.32 -19.01 -4.14
CA VAL A 176 3.98 -20.41 -3.90
C VAL A 176 5.24 -21.26 -4.01
N GLY A 177 5.32 -22.33 -3.23
CA GLY A 177 6.46 -23.25 -3.27
C GLY A 177 7.68 -22.75 -2.50
N ASP A 178 8.82 -23.39 -2.73
CA ASP A 178 10.09 -23.14 -2.07
C ASP A 178 11.23 -22.98 -3.08
N GLY A 179 12.31 -22.32 -2.67
CA GLY A 179 13.48 -22.11 -3.51
C GLY A 179 13.13 -21.38 -4.82
N GLU A 180 13.54 -21.91 -5.97
CA GLU A 180 13.34 -21.28 -7.26
C GLU A 180 11.88 -21.18 -7.73
N GLU A 181 10.95 -21.90 -7.07
CA GLU A 181 9.53 -21.81 -7.36
C GLU A 181 8.89 -20.56 -6.75
N TYR A 182 9.41 -20.11 -5.59
CA TYR A 182 8.93 -18.90 -4.92
C TYR A 182 9.41 -17.64 -5.64
N PHE A 183 8.49 -16.74 -5.92
CA PHE A 183 8.80 -15.50 -6.61
C PHE A 183 7.96 -14.34 -6.09
N CYS A 184 8.60 -13.37 -5.45
CA CYS A 184 7.89 -12.28 -4.77
C CYS A 184 7.12 -11.40 -5.77
N LEU A 185 5.86 -11.13 -5.43
CA LEU A 185 4.94 -10.36 -6.27
C LEU A 185 5.10 -8.84 -6.03
N CYS A 186 4.80 -8.06 -7.04
CA CYS A 186 4.70 -6.61 -6.95
C CYS A 186 3.50 -6.18 -6.07
N ARG A 187 3.67 -5.13 -5.27
CA ARG A 187 2.61 -4.59 -4.41
C ARG A 187 2.10 -3.21 -4.85
N SER A 188 2.47 -2.75 -6.05
CA SER A 188 2.03 -1.45 -6.51
C SER A 188 1.95 -1.40 -8.04
N LEU A 189 0.82 -0.96 -8.55
CA LEU A 189 0.55 -0.77 -9.97
C LEU A 189 0.59 0.72 -10.32
N GLY A 190 1.05 1.04 -11.53
CA GLY A 190 1.00 2.41 -12.06
C GLY A 190 0.25 2.46 -13.39
N VAL A 191 -0.77 3.31 -13.52
CA VAL A 191 -1.47 3.57 -14.79
C VAL A 191 -0.84 4.75 -15.49
N ASP A 192 -0.52 4.59 -16.76
CA ASP A 192 -0.24 5.71 -17.65
C ASP A 192 -1.59 6.27 -18.19
N PRO A 193 -2.01 7.45 -17.76
CA PRO A 193 -3.33 7.98 -18.12
C PRO A 193 -3.44 8.35 -19.59
N ARG A 194 -2.32 8.45 -20.32
CA ARG A 194 -2.29 8.82 -21.74
C ARG A 194 -2.87 7.72 -22.64
N ASP A 195 -2.49 6.47 -22.38
CA ASP A 195 -2.87 5.32 -23.22
C ASP A 195 -3.57 4.18 -22.44
N GLY A 196 -3.64 4.27 -21.12
CA GLY A 196 -4.23 3.23 -20.25
C GLY A 196 -3.34 2.03 -20.01
N SER A 197 -2.06 2.11 -20.38
CA SER A 197 -1.09 1.07 -20.02
C SER A 197 -0.88 1.01 -18.52
N VAL A 198 -0.74 -0.21 -18.00
CA VAL A 198 -0.45 -0.45 -16.58
C VAL A 198 0.93 -1.05 -16.44
N TYR A 199 1.75 -0.44 -15.59
CA TYR A 199 3.11 -0.88 -15.33
C TYR A 199 3.22 -1.48 -13.94
N PHE A 200 3.98 -2.55 -13.83
CA PHE A 200 4.36 -3.21 -12.58
C PHE A 200 5.69 -3.94 -12.76
N THR A 201 6.27 -4.43 -11.67
CA THR A 201 7.55 -5.11 -11.70
C THR A 201 7.41 -6.58 -11.31
N ASN A 202 8.44 -7.35 -11.53
CA ASN A 202 8.64 -8.63 -10.89
C ASN A 202 9.88 -8.62 -9.99
N ALA A 203 10.13 -9.66 -9.23
CA ALA A 203 11.24 -9.71 -8.28
C ALA A 203 12.63 -9.65 -8.94
N ASP A 204 12.77 -10.07 -10.20
CA ASP A 204 14.01 -9.90 -11.00
C ASP A 204 14.26 -8.42 -11.37
N GLY A 205 13.27 -7.55 -11.16
CA GLY A 205 13.33 -6.14 -11.54
C GLY A 205 12.88 -5.84 -12.95
N GLU A 206 12.38 -6.83 -13.68
CA GLU A 206 11.80 -6.59 -15.01
C GLU A 206 10.52 -5.76 -14.85
N ILE A 207 10.42 -4.66 -15.61
CA ILE A 207 9.20 -3.86 -15.70
C ILE A 207 8.28 -4.51 -16.73
N LYS A 208 7.08 -4.87 -16.30
CA LYS A 208 6.00 -5.40 -17.13
C LYS A 208 5.05 -4.27 -17.53
N ARG A 209 4.46 -4.40 -18.72
CA ARG A 209 3.42 -3.51 -19.23
C ARG A 209 2.19 -4.33 -19.62
N TYR A 210 1.06 -3.99 -19.06
CA TYR A 210 -0.23 -4.29 -19.66
C TYR A 210 -0.54 -3.22 -20.70
N ASP A 211 -0.82 -3.64 -21.93
CA ASP A 211 -1.22 -2.77 -23.02
C ASP A 211 -2.75 -2.79 -23.16
N TYR A 212 -3.36 -1.62 -22.99
CA TYR A 212 -4.82 -1.48 -23.01
C TYR A 212 -5.43 -1.88 -24.36
N ALA A 213 -4.78 -1.53 -25.47
CA ALA A 213 -5.33 -1.74 -26.81
C ALA A 213 -5.29 -3.22 -27.21
N SER A 214 -4.21 -3.93 -26.90
CA SER A 214 -4.07 -5.37 -27.21
C SER A 214 -4.61 -6.29 -26.12
N ASN A 215 -4.96 -5.75 -24.94
CA ASN A 215 -5.39 -6.51 -23.77
C ASN A 215 -4.41 -7.62 -23.38
N ALA A 216 -3.12 -7.32 -23.37
CA ALA A 216 -2.06 -8.29 -23.12
C ALA A 216 -0.98 -7.71 -22.19
N VAL A 217 -0.34 -8.60 -21.43
CA VAL A 217 0.82 -8.29 -20.58
C VAL A 217 2.09 -8.80 -21.26
N ALA A 218 3.10 -7.93 -21.32
CA ALA A 218 4.42 -8.25 -21.85
C ALA A 218 5.54 -7.52 -21.08
N PRO A 219 6.82 -7.94 -21.21
CA PRO A 219 7.95 -7.13 -20.79
C PRO A 219 7.91 -5.75 -21.44
N ALA A 220 8.15 -4.69 -20.65
CA ALA A 220 8.26 -3.33 -21.21
C ALA A 220 9.60 -3.05 -21.88
N GLY A 221 10.62 -3.87 -21.60
CA GLY A 221 11.98 -3.67 -22.11
C GLY A 221 12.87 -2.81 -21.17
N ALA A 222 12.43 -2.59 -19.93
CA ALA A 222 13.19 -1.89 -18.91
C ALA A 222 13.37 -2.76 -17.65
N THR A 223 14.39 -2.47 -16.85
CA THR A 223 14.68 -3.22 -15.62
C THR A 223 15.10 -2.30 -14.47
N LEU A 224 14.77 -2.72 -13.25
CA LEU A 224 15.21 -2.12 -11.99
C LEU A 224 16.42 -2.85 -11.38
N GLN A 225 16.95 -3.88 -12.03
CA GLN A 225 18.18 -4.52 -11.54
C GLN A 225 19.36 -3.56 -11.67
N ARG A 226 19.74 -2.95 -10.54
CA ARG A 226 20.81 -1.96 -10.43
C ARG A 226 21.67 -2.28 -9.21
N ASP A 227 22.98 -2.20 -9.33
CA ASP A 227 23.91 -2.47 -8.22
C ASP A 227 23.68 -1.54 -7.03
N ILE A 228 23.26 -0.30 -7.26
CA ILE A 228 22.96 0.67 -6.20
C ILE A 228 21.79 0.23 -5.30
N PHE A 229 20.91 -0.63 -5.77
CA PHE A 229 19.81 -1.18 -4.96
C PHE A 229 20.24 -2.34 -4.07
N GLY A 230 21.48 -2.84 -4.21
CA GLY A 230 22.03 -3.99 -3.51
C GLY A 230 21.80 -5.30 -4.26
N GLN A 231 22.23 -6.39 -3.63
CA GLN A 231 22.10 -7.75 -4.18
C GLN A 231 21.00 -8.51 -3.43
N TRP A 232 19.98 -8.95 -4.13
CA TRP A 232 18.81 -9.59 -3.54
C TRP A 232 18.59 -10.98 -4.12
N ASP A 233 18.34 -11.94 -3.23
CA ASP A 233 17.84 -13.26 -3.61
C ASP A 233 16.34 -13.15 -3.87
N VAL A 234 15.94 -13.25 -5.13
CA VAL A 234 14.56 -13.09 -5.60
C VAL A 234 13.64 -14.24 -5.19
N HIS A 235 14.22 -15.36 -4.78
CA HIS A 235 13.50 -16.56 -4.32
C HIS A 235 13.35 -16.61 -2.79
N ARG A 236 13.93 -15.65 -2.09
CA ARG A 236 13.85 -15.62 -0.63
C ARG A 236 12.54 -14.96 -0.16
N PRO A 237 11.71 -15.69 0.61
CA PRO A 237 10.48 -15.15 1.16
C PRO A 237 10.70 -13.85 1.95
N GLY A 238 9.84 -12.86 1.71
CA GLY A 238 9.93 -11.55 2.34
C GLY A 238 10.99 -10.61 1.74
N HIS A 239 11.79 -11.06 0.77
CA HIS A 239 12.61 -10.18 -0.03
C HIS A 239 11.79 -9.70 -1.22
N GLN A 240 11.64 -8.38 -1.36
CA GLN A 240 10.96 -7.80 -2.52
C GLN A 240 11.79 -7.92 -3.81
N GLY A 241 13.02 -8.44 -3.71
CA GLY A 241 13.95 -8.48 -4.82
C GLY A 241 14.19 -7.06 -5.35
N TYR A 242 14.02 -6.90 -6.66
CA TYR A 242 14.11 -5.62 -7.35
C TYR A 242 12.73 -5.03 -7.71
N ASN A 243 11.62 -5.52 -7.09
CA ASN A 243 10.33 -4.85 -7.26
C ASN A 243 10.41 -3.41 -6.77
N TRP A 244 9.73 -2.48 -7.43
CA TRP A 244 9.43 -1.23 -6.75
C TRP A 244 8.44 -1.47 -5.60
N ARG A 245 8.51 -0.63 -4.57
CA ARG A 245 7.63 -0.78 -3.41
C ARG A 245 6.35 0.03 -3.55
N LYS A 246 6.48 1.26 -4.02
CA LYS A 246 5.38 2.16 -4.35
C LYS A 246 5.72 2.90 -5.62
N VAL A 247 4.74 3.07 -6.49
CA VAL A 247 4.85 3.82 -7.74
C VAL A 247 3.69 4.81 -7.85
N LEU A 248 4.00 6.05 -8.23
CA LEU A 248 3.03 7.13 -8.37
C LEU A 248 3.22 7.80 -9.72
N TRP A 249 2.10 8.16 -10.38
CA TRP A 249 2.15 8.94 -11.61
C TRP A 249 2.31 10.43 -11.30
N HIS A 250 3.34 11.06 -11.85
CA HIS A 250 3.56 12.50 -11.73
C HIS A 250 3.09 13.21 -13.00
N ALA A 251 1.95 13.89 -12.90
CA ALA A 251 1.25 14.44 -14.05
C ALA A 251 2.06 15.51 -14.81
N ARG A 252 2.82 16.36 -14.11
CA ARG A 252 3.60 17.44 -14.73
C ARG A 252 4.73 16.92 -15.62
N THR A 253 5.47 15.90 -15.17
CA THR A 253 6.56 15.32 -15.97
C THR A 253 6.12 14.20 -16.88
N GLN A 254 4.89 13.69 -16.68
CA GLN A 254 4.36 12.50 -17.37
C GLN A 254 5.28 11.28 -17.21
N ARG A 255 5.81 11.09 -16.01
CA ARG A 255 6.66 9.96 -15.63
C ARG A 255 6.14 9.35 -14.33
N PHE A 256 6.53 8.14 -14.07
CA PHE A 256 6.33 7.53 -12.77
C PHE A 256 7.49 7.91 -11.84
N VAL A 257 7.16 8.21 -10.59
CA VAL A 257 8.11 8.27 -9.48
C VAL A 257 7.89 7.07 -8.57
N ALA A 258 8.95 6.40 -8.18
CA ALA A 258 8.85 5.18 -7.39
C ALA A 258 9.99 5.06 -6.39
N VAL A 259 9.80 4.21 -5.37
CA VAL A 259 10.80 3.92 -4.35
C VAL A 259 11.15 2.43 -4.34
N HIS A 260 12.46 2.13 -4.24
CA HIS A 260 12.93 0.75 -4.05
C HIS A 260 12.88 0.39 -2.56
N PRO A 261 12.26 -0.74 -2.17
CA PRO A 261 11.90 -1.05 -0.79
C PRO A 261 13.07 -1.12 0.18
N LYS A 262 14.15 -1.77 -0.22
CA LYS A 262 15.26 -2.10 0.69
C LYS A 262 16.34 -1.05 0.70
N SER A 263 16.59 -0.41 -0.43
CA SER A 263 17.58 0.65 -0.52
C SER A 263 17.03 2.03 -0.18
N GLY A 264 15.72 2.23 -0.31
CA GLY A 264 15.05 3.52 -0.12
C GLY A 264 15.42 4.55 -1.19
N PHE A 265 15.98 4.12 -2.33
CA PHE A 265 16.24 5.02 -3.44
C PHE A 265 14.94 5.36 -4.16
N LEU A 266 14.71 6.65 -4.32
CA LEU A 266 13.73 7.25 -5.22
C LEU A 266 14.29 7.20 -6.65
N PHE A 267 13.42 6.92 -7.62
CA PHE A 267 13.79 6.93 -9.02
C PHE A 267 12.59 7.33 -9.89
N TRP A 268 12.90 7.85 -11.08
CA TRP A 268 11.91 8.04 -12.13
C TRP A 268 11.90 6.85 -13.08
N PHE A 269 10.74 6.52 -13.60
CA PHE A 269 10.57 5.66 -14.78
C PHE A 269 9.78 6.43 -15.83
N ASP A 270 10.39 6.64 -17.00
CA ASP A 270 9.73 7.26 -18.16
C ASP A 270 9.17 6.17 -19.09
N PRO A 271 7.84 6.01 -19.16
CA PRO A 271 7.25 4.96 -20.00
C PRO A 271 7.40 5.20 -21.51
N ARG A 272 7.84 6.39 -21.95
CA ARG A 272 8.07 6.70 -23.38
C ARG A 272 9.48 6.26 -23.84
N THR A 273 10.48 6.48 -23.01
CA THR A 273 11.88 6.15 -23.29
C THR A 273 12.32 4.85 -22.66
N LEU A 274 11.54 4.31 -21.72
CA LEU A 274 11.84 3.15 -20.88
C LEU A 274 13.04 3.37 -19.96
N GLU A 275 13.43 4.61 -19.75
CA GLU A 275 14.55 5.00 -18.91
C GLU A 275 14.19 4.96 -17.43
N VAL A 276 15.11 4.42 -16.62
CA VAL A 276 15.07 4.47 -15.15
C VAL A 276 16.18 5.39 -14.66
N GLU A 277 15.82 6.53 -14.12
CA GLU A 277 16.71 7.55 -13.58
C GLU A 277 16.71 7.51 -12.05
N ILE A 278 17.85 7.20 -11.43
CA ILE A 278 17.99 7.20 -9.97
C ILE A 278 18.10 8.65 -9.47
N VAL A 279 17.34 8.98 -8.43
CA VAL A 279 17.26 10.35 -7.90
C VAL A 279 18.05 10.49 -6.60
N GLU A 280 17.52 10.02 -5.50
CA GLU A 280 18.06 10.21 -4.16
C GLU A 280 17.57 9.09 -3.23
N ARG A 281 18.31 8.83 -2.16
CA ARG A 281 17.90 7.91 -1.11
C ARG A 281 17.09 8.66 -0.05
N ILE A 282 15.80 8.37 0.07
CA ILE A 282 14.83 9.10 0.89
C ILE A 282 14.53 8.45 2.24
N THR A 283 15.38 7.57 2.74
CA THR A 283 15.23 6.98 4.09
C THR A 283 15.59 8.00 5.18
N ALA A 284 15.28 7.67 6.43
CA ALA A 284 15.71 8.44 7.59
C ALA A 284 17.21 8.74 7.55
N ASP A 285 17.60 9.90 8.02
CA ASP A 285 18.97 10.46 7.93
C ASP A 285 20.03 9.49 8.49
N GLU A 286 19.75 8.87 9.63
CA GLU A 286 20.67 7.91 10.24
C GLU A 286 20.91 6.70 9.33
N LEU A 287 19.84 6.13 8.79
CA LEU A 287 19.94 4.98 7.89
C LEU A 287 20.63 5.35 6.59
N ARG A 288 20.27 6.51 6.01
CA ARG A 288 20.89 7.05 4.80
C ARG A 288 22.39 7.27 4.96
N LYS A 289 22.80 7.95 6.03
CA LYS A 289 24.21 8.25 6.33
C LYS A 289 25.05 7.01 6.65
N SER A 290 24.44 5.97 7.24
CA SER A 290 25.14 4.72 7.53
C SER A 290 25.39 3.85 6.31
N GLY A 291 24.75 4.12 5.18
CA GLY A 291 24.81 3.28 3.98
C GLY A 291 24.11 1.92 4.12
N ARG A 292 23.52 1.60 5.28
CA ARG A 292 22.81 0.35 5.51
C ARG A 292 21.48 0.32 4.75
N PHE A 293 21.10 -0.85 4.27
CA PHE A 293 19.78 -1.08 3.70
C PHE A 293 18.70 -1.18 4.78
N GLU A 294 17.45 -1.00 4.35
CA GLU A 294 16.28 -1.11 5.19
C GLU A 294 16.17 -2.53 5.79
N PRO A 295 16.24 -2.69 7.13
CA PRO A 295 16.09 -3.99 7.76
C PRO A 295 14.68 -4.56 7.60
N PHE A 296 13.66 -3.69 7.56
CA PHE A 296 12.28 -4.13 7.42
C PHE A 296 12.11 -5.01 6.18
N ARG A 297 11.56 -6.18 6.40
CA ARG A 297 11.55 -7.30 5.46
C ARG A 297 10.96 -6.94 4.10
N TYR A 298 9.79 -6.29 4.11
CA TYR A 298 9.07 -5.94 2.89
C TYR A 298 9.31 -4.49 2.43
N GLY A 299 9.96 -3.65 3.23
CA GLY A 299 10.08 -2.22 3.01
C GLY A 299 8.75 -1.46 3.21
N TYR A 300 8.84 -0.15 3.38
CA TYR A 300 7.68 0.69 3.65
C TYR A 300 6.89 1.02 2.38
N LEU A 301 5.56 1.05 2.49
CA LEU A 301 4.63 1.46 1.42
C LEU A 301 4.17 2.91 1.55
N GLY A 302 4.34 3.52 2.72
CA GLY A 302 3.84 4.84 3.04
C GLY A 302 4.53 5.97 2.26
N LEU A 303 4.32 6.03 0.95
CA LEU A 303 4.75 7.10 0.04
C LEU A 303 3.53 7.73 -0.63
N ALA A 304 3.39 9.05 -0.52
CA ALA A 304 2.31 9.79 -1.16
C ALA A 304 2.77 11.18 -1.62
N PHE A 305 2.04 11.76 -2.58
CA PHE A 305 2.18 13.18 -2.87
C PHE A 305 1.52 14.04 -1.79
N GLY A 306 2.13 15.19 -1.54
CA GLY A 306 1.45 16.31 -0.88
C GLY A 306 0.38 16.93 -1.79
N PRO A 307 -0.43 17.85 -1.25
CA PRO A 307 -1.47 18.56 -2.01
C PRO A 307 -0.95 19.32 -3.23
N ASP A 308 0.31 19.76 -3.20
CA ASP A 308 1.00 20.46 -4.29
C ASP A 308 1.39 19.57 -5.47
N GLN A 309 1.25 18.24 -5.34
CA GLN A 309 1.65 17.22 -6.31
C GLN A 309 3.16 17.28 -6.69
N GLU A 310 3.97 17.99 -5.91
CA GLU A 310 5.41 18.21 -6.12
C GLU A 310 6.27 17.75 -4.94
N THR A 311 5.65 17.63 -3.77
CA THR A 311 6.30 17.15 -2.56
C THR A 311 5.88 15.72 -2.28
N LEU A 312 6.85 14.84 -2.09
CA LEU A 312 6.65 13.48 -1.62
C LEU A 312 6.77 13.42 -0.11
N TYR A 313 5.87 12.72 0.53
CA TYR A 313 5.89 12.35 1.94
C TYR A 313 6.14 10.85 2.05
N TYR A 314 7.13 10.46 2.84
CA TYR A 314 7.53 9.09 3.01
C TYR A 314 7.70 8.73 4.48
N LEU A 315 7.07 7.64 4.90
CA LEU A 315 7.26 7.06 6.22
C LEU A 315 8.30 5.93 6.14
N THR A 316 9.36 6.07 6.92
CA THR A 316 10.49 5.15 7.02
C THR A 316 10.84 4.97 8.50
N ALA A 317 11.91 4.27 8.85
CA ALA A 317 12.24 4.07 10.25
C ALA A 317 13.75 4.15 10.55
N THR A 318 14.05 4.29 11.84
CA THR A 318 15.32 3.91 12.44
C THR A 318 15.12 2.80 13.46
N TYR A 319 16.20 2.14 13.86
CA TYR A 319 16.14 0.88 14.59
C TYR A 319 16.99 0.93 15.88
N ASP A 320 16.58 0.12 16.86
CA ASP A 320 17.27 -0.06 18.16
C ASP A 320 17.48 1.27 18.93
N ARG A 321 16.47 2.14 18.88
CA ARG A 321 16.51 3.43 19.56
C ARG A 321 16.41 3.28 21.08
N ARG A 322 17.25 3.99 21.82
CA ARG A 322 17.08 4.18 23.27
C ARG A 322 16.01 5.25 23.54
N ALA A 323 14.93 4.88 24.22
CA ALA A 323 13.93 5.80 24.73
C ALA A 323 14.43 6.55 25.98
N GLU A 324 13.76 7.63 26.37
CA GLU A 324 14.10 8.45 27.54
C GLU A 324 14.06 7.68 28.86
N ASP A 325 13.18 6.69 28.98
CA ASP A 325 13.05 5.80 30.13
C ASP A 325 14.08 4.64 30.13
N GLY A 326 15.00 4.63 29.16
CA GLY A 326 16.10 3.69 29.05
C GLY A 326 15.77 2.37 28.36
N ARG A 327 14.51 2.11 27.96
CA ARG A 327 14.16 0.93 27.16
C ARG A 327 14.68 1.05 25.73
N THR A 328 14.86 -0.07 25.05
CA THR A 328 15.16 -0.10 23.63
C THR A 328 13.84 -0.26 22.85
N VAL A 329 13.59 0.64 21.89
CA VAL A 329 12.50 0.53 20.95
C VAL A 329 13.07 -0.02 19.64
N PRO A 330 12.66 -1.23 19.24
CA PRO A 330 13.28 -1.94 18.11
C PRO A 330 13.17 -1.18 16.78
N GLU A 331 12.07 -0.44 16.59
CA GLU A 331 11.77 0.31 15.38
C GLU A 331 10.97 1.56 15.74
N VAL A 332 11.33 2.70 15.17
CA VAL A 332 10.60 3.96 15.33
C VAL A 332 10.44 4.65 13.98
N LEU A 333 9.24 5.14 13.69
CA LEU A 333 8.94 5.80 12.43
C LEU A 333 9.52 7.21 12.38
N HIS A 334 9.92 7.60 11.19
CA HIS A 334 10.29 8.95 10.76
C HIS A 334 9.38 9.40 9.63
N LEU A 335 9.06 10.67 9.60
CA LEU A 335 8.48 11.32 8.44
C LEU A 335 9.59 12.01 7.66
N VAL A 336 9.70 11.68 6.38
CA VAL A 336 10.65 12.28 5.44
C VAL A 336 9.87 12.95 4.32
N THR A 337 10.31 14.14 3.88
CA THR A 337 9.76 14.82 2.72
C THR A 337 10.84 15.05 1.66
N TYR A 338 10.42 14.96 0.40
CA TYR A 338 11.29 15.22 -0.75
C TYR A 338 10.57 16.08 -1.79
N SER A 339 11.18 17.20 -2.16
CA SER A 339 10.65 18.08 -3.21
C SER A 339 11.12 17.63 -4.59
N LEU A 340 10.22 17.19 -5.44
CA LEU A 340 10.53 16.83 -6.83
C LEU A 340 10.96 18.03 -7.68
N ARG A 341 10.62 19.25 -7.23
CA ARG A 341 10.95 20.47 -7.94
C ARG A 341 12.37 20.96 -7.62
N THR A 342 12.78 20.89 -6.35
CA THR A 342 14.03 21.47 -5.89
C THR A 342 15.10 20.46 -5.52
N GLY A 343 14.72 19.17 -5.37
CA GLY A 343 15.57 18.13 -4.81
C GLY A 343 15.79 18.24 -3.29
N ALA A 344 15.07 19.12 -2.61
CA ALA A 344 15.22 19.29 -1.17
C ALA A 344 14.66 18.07 -0.42
N LEU A 345 15.52 17.43 0.38
CA LEU A 345 15.22 16.30 1.24
C LEU A 345 15.27 16.76 2.70
N ALA A 346 14.24 16.42 3.49
CA ALA A 346 14.20 16.68 4.91
C ALA A 346 13.69 15.46 5.69
N ASP A 347 14.47 15.04 6.70
CA ASP A 347 14.02 14.10 7.73
C ASP A 347 13.50 14.93 8.91
N HIS A 348 12.20 14.84 9.19
CA HIS A 348 11.53 15.59 10.27
C HIS A 348 11.67 14.90 11.63
N GLY A 349 12.46 13.84 11.69
CA GLY A 349 12.79 13.15 12.92
C GLY A 349 11.79 12.04 13.30
N VAL A 350 12.00 11.53 14.51
CA VAL A 350 11.24 10.43 15.09
C VAL A 350 9.82 10.88 15.43
N LEU A 351 8.86 10.11 14.99
CA LEU A 351 7.47 10.28 15.41
C LEU A 351 7.29 9.74 16.84
N ARG A 352 6.59 10.52 17.66
CA ARG A 352 6.23 10.16 19.03
C ARG A 352 4.80 10.59 19.31
N LEU A 353 4.03 9.73 19.93
CA LEU A 353 2.68 10.05 20.35
C LEU A 353 2.67 10.96 21.58
N GLU A 354 1.58 11.68 21.82
CA GLU A 354 1.41 12.58 22.97
C GLU A 354 1.57 11.85 24.31
N ASP A 355 1.19 10.57 24.37
CA ASP A 355 1.34 9.72 25.56
C ASP A 355 2.76 9.14 25.74
N GLY A 356 3.68 9.51 24.85
CA GLY A 356 5.10 9.11 24.88
C GLY A 356 5.43 7.80 24.20
N ARG A 357 4.44 7.06 23.67
CA ARG A 357 4.66 5.85 22.89
C ARG A 357 5.21 6.15 21.50
N TYR A 358 5.77 5.15 20.86
CA TYR A 358 6.30 5.27 19.51
C TYR A 358 5.44 4.47 18.52
N PRO A 359 5.03 5.09 17.39
CA PRO A 359 4.58 4.32 16.25
C PRO A 359 5.78 3.61 15.62
N THR A 360 5.59 2.35 15.27
CA THR A 360 6.65 1.48 14.77
C THR A 360 6.51 1.29 13.25
N MET A 361 5.95 0.22 12.81
CA MET A 361 5.82 -0.11 11.39
C MET A 361 4.50 0.43 10.81
N THR A 362 4.55 0.93 9.56
CA THR A 362 3.35 1.29 8.81
C THR A 362 3.46 0.93 7.33
N HIS A 363 2.29 0.78 6.68
CA HIS A 363 2.20 0.51 5.25
C HIS A 363 1.37 1.55 4.49
N CYS A 364 0.85 2.57 5.15
CA CYS A 364 0.00 3.58 4.52
C CYS A 364 0.37 4.99 4.96
N ILE A 365 0.02 5.96 4.11
CA ILE A 365 0.12 7.38 4.39
C ILE A 365 -0.95 8.13 3.60
N ALA A 366 -1.53 9.16 4.20
CA ALA A 366 -2.41 10.09 3.53
C ALA A 366 -2.10 11.52 3.96
N VAL A 367 -1.89 12.44 3.00
CA VAL A 367 -1.53 13.83 3.27
C VAL A 367 -2.76 14.71 3.05
N HIS A 368 -3.28 15.26 4.13
CA HIS A 368 -4.50 16.06 4.11
C HIS A 368 -4.17 17.54 3.77
N PRO A 369 -4.92 18.19 2.87
CA PRO A 369 -4.65 19.57 2.45
C PRO A 369 -4.83 20.62 3.57
N LYS A 370 -5.34 20.24 4.74
CA LYS A 370 -5.47 21.10 5.93
C LYS A 370 -4.30 20.90 6.92
N GLY A 371 -3.13 20.51 6.45
CA GLY A 371 -1.91 20.46 7.27
C GLY A 371 -1.82 19.27 8.23
N ARG A 372 -2.35 18.12 7.83
CA ARG A 372 -2.23 16.88 8.59
C ARG A 372 -1.76 15.74 7.71
N VAL A 373 -0.91 14.89 8.26
CA VAL A 373 -0.52 13.62 7.67
C VAL A 373 -1.08 12.50 8.53
N TYR A 374 -1.70 11.52 7.90
CA TYR A 374 -2.34 10.39 8.58
C TYR A 374 -1.69 9.08 8.20
N THR A 375 -1.63 8.16 9.15
CA THR A 375 -1.20 6.79 8.94
C THR A 375 -1.84 5.85 9.97
N VAL A 376 -1.79 4.54 9.71
CA VAL A 376 -2.31 3.48 10.59
C VAL A 376 -1.16 2.54 10.95
N PRO A 377 -0.27 2.95 11.86
CA PRO A 377 0.89 2.17 12.24
C PRO A 377 0.57 1.12 13.30
N TRP A 378 1.51 0.19 13.48
CA TRP A 378 1.63 -0.49 14.76
C TRP A 378 2.18 0.49 15.80
N ILE A 379 1.66 0.40 17.01
CA ILE A 379 2.05 1.25 18.15
C ILE A 379 2.57 0.33 19.25
N GLU A 380 3.70 0.68 19.87
CA GLU A 380 4.21 -0.07 21.01
C GLU A 380 3.19 -0.10 22.15
N LYS A 381 3.08 -1.24 22.85
CA LYS A 381 2.21 -1.40 24.00
C LYS A 381 3.03 -1.30 25.28
N LEU A 382 2.76 -0.31 26.11
CA LEU A 382 3.42 -0.13 27.41
C LEU A 382 2.89 -1.17 28.40
N GLY A 383 3.79 -1.87 29.11
CA GLY A 383 3.45 -2.75 30.23
C GLY A 383 3.15 -4.21 29.88
N ALA A 384 3.35 -4.65 28.64
CA ALA A 384 3.27 -6.07 28.31
C ALA A 384 4.46 -6.83 28.91
N ARG A 385 4.20 -7.80 29.80
CA ARG A 385 5.25 -8.62 30.44
C ARG A 385 5.79 -9.73 29.52
N ASP A 386 5.05 -10.10 28.46
CA ASP A 386 5.36 -11.26 27.62
C ASP A 386 5.25 -10.90 26.12
N GLY A 387 6.16 -10.04 25.64
CA GLY A 387 6.29 -9.69 24.22
C GLY A 387 5.37 -8.55 23.75
N PRO A 388 5.65 -7.97 22.58
CA PRO A 388 4.90 -6.82 22.10
C PRO A 388 3.54 -7.27 21.54
N GLU A 389 2.50 -7.24 22.32
CA GLU A 389 1.17 -7.06 21.72
C GLU A 389 1.13 -5.65 21.12
N GLN A 390 1.14 -5.59 19.81
CA GLN A 390 1.06 -4.33 19.07
C GLN A 390 -0.40 -3.87 19.01
N GLN A 391 -0.63 -2.59 19.25
CA GLN A 391 -1.90 -1.93 18.97
C GLN A 391 -1.81 -1.30 17.59
N VAL A 392 -2.91 -1.30 16.86
CA VAL A 392 -3.04 -0.60 15.57
C VAL A 392 -4.07 0.48 15.71
N ASP A 393 -3.74 1.70 15.32
CA ASP A 393 -4.67 2.83 15.41
C ASP A 393 -4.39 3.86 14.31
N LEU A 394 -5.40 4.66 13.96
CA LEU A 394 -5.23 5.82 13.09
C LEU A 394 -4.58 6.94 13.91
N ILE A 395 -3.43 7.42 13.45
CA ILE A 395 -2.77 8.58 14.06
C ILE A 395 -2.71 9.76 13.09
N SER A 396 -2.68 10.97 13.64
CA SER A 396 -2.45 12.19 12.87
C SER A 396 -1.13 12.84 13.30
N ILE A 397 -0.41 13.36 12.31
CA ILE A 397 0.88 14.03 12.44
C ILE A 397 0.67 15.45 11.91
N GLU A 398 1.20 16.46 12.58
CA GLU A 398 1.23 17.81 12.03
C GLU A 398 2.11 17.81 10.77
N ASP A 399 1.61 18.38 9.68
CA ASP A 399 2.39 18.50 8.46
C ASP A 399 3.52 19.53 8.68
N PRO A 400 4.78 19.11 8.66
CA PRO A 400 5.90 20.01 8.95
C PRO A 400 6.10 21.08 7.88
N LEU A 401 5.46 20.96 6.73
CA LEU A 401 5.54 21.90 5.62
C LEU A 401 4.30 22.82 5.50
N TRP A 402 3.30 22.62 6.37
CA TRP A 402 2.08 23.40 6.30
C TRP A 402 2.24 24.79 6.93
N ASN A 403 2.11 25.83 6.14
CA ASN A 403 2.28 27.24 6.54
C ASN A 403 0.95 27.95 6.85
N GLY A 404 -0.05 27.22 7.42
CA GLY A 404 -1.30 27.83 7.87
C GLY A 404 -2.08 28.56 6.77
N GLY A 405 -2.42 27.83 5.69
CA GLY A 405 -3.44 28.26 4.70
C GLY A 405 -3.44 29.75 4.30
N ALA A 406 -2.36 30.23 3.76
CA ALA A 406 -2.41 31.41 2.88
C ALA A 406 -3.01 30.99 1.53
N ALA A 407 -4.25 30.50 1.53
CA ALA A 407 -5.07 30.42 0.33
C ALA A 407 -5.51 31.83 0.02
N GLY A 408 -5.05 32.35 -1.12
CA GLY A 408 -5.23 33.69 -1.57
C GLY A 408 -6.66 34.19 -1.43
N GLU A 409 -6.84 35.19 -0.59
CA GLU A 409 -7.81 36.21 -0.89
C GLU A 409 -7.29 36.91 -2.15
N GLY A 410 -7.75 36.40 -3.29
CA GLY A 410 -7.58 37.08 -4.56
C GLY A 410 -8.24 38.44 -4.46
N GLU A 411 -7.46 39.47 -4.48
CA GLU A 411 -7.91 40.84 -4.72
C GLU A 411 -8.82 40.86 -5.94
N THR A 412 -10.12 41.02 -5.70
CA THR A 412 -11.03 41.53 -6.70
C THR A 412 -10.87 43.04 -6.69
N GLY A 413 -10.11 43.56 -7.61
CA GLY A 413 -10.05 44.95 -8.01
C GLY A 413 -10.61 45.08 -9.45
#